data_922f6edbae785521d43e767e65d86954
#
_entry.id   922f6edbae785521d43e767e65d86954
#
_cell.length_a   1.000
_cell.length_b   1.000
_cell.length_c   1.000
_cell.angle_alpha   90.00
_cell.angle_beta   90.00
_cell.angle_gamma   90.00
#
_symmetry.space_group_name_H-M   'P 1'
#
loop_
_entity.id
_entity.type
_entity.pdbx_description
1 polymer ?
#
loop_
_entity_poly.entity_id
_entity_poly.type
_entity_poly.pdbx_seq_one_letter_code
_entity_poly.pdbx_strand_id
1 'polypeptide(L)'
;MPLPQTGNRQPNKAPKTLASQDPNTQQNRRKNLENQTQLEYDRIIEQCRTLFLAKTHDYGTAWRIMRLPSITDQIYIKAQRIRSIQEKGTQLVADDVDGEFVAIINYCVIALMQLRLPADAPLDLDPAAVAEAYDQETAENRRLLFAKNHDYGEAWRQMRIESITDIILMKLHRTKQIEDLAGRTQVSEGVEANYRDMLNYAVFVLIKKGFSA
;
A
#
# COMPACT_ATOMS: atom_id res chain seq x y z
N MET A 1 -22.07 46.35 60.66
CA MET A 1 -21.34 45.84 59.51
C MET A 1 -20.59 44.57 59.95
N PRO A 2 -20.98 43.39 59.51
CA PRO A 2 -20.20 42.14 59.77
C PRO A 2 -19.23 41.87 58.65
N LEU A 3 -18.05 41.33 59.01
CA LEU A 3 -16.94 40.97 58.15
C LEU A 3 -17.28 39.71 57.32
N PRO A 4 -16.75 39.56 56.07
CA PRO A 4 -17.01 38.37 55.26
C PRO A 4 -16.16 37.15 55.69
N GLN A 5 -16.82 36.01 55.70
CA GLN A 5 -16.23 34.70 56.03
C GLN A 5 -15.27 34.24 54.93
N THR A 6 -14.12 33.72 55.34
CA THR A 6 -13.09 33.13 54.51
C THR A 6 -13.55 31.79 53.90
N GLY A 7 -13.67 31.75 52.58
CA GLY A 7 -14.00 30.55 51.81
C GLY A 7 -12.90 29.47 51.89
N ASN A 8 -13.33 28.28 52.23
CA ASN A 8 -12.58 27.07 52.34
C ASN A 8 -12.06 26.63 50.95
N ARG A 9 -10.77 26.78 50.67
CA ARG A 9 -10.13 26.29 49.45
C ARG A 9 -9.89 24.80 49.58
N GLN A 10 -10.62 23.98 48.81
CA GLN A 10 -10.29 22.56 48.65
C GLN A 10 -8.93 22.41 47.96
N PRO A 11 -8.09 21.43 48.35
CA PRO A 11 -6.80 21.17 47.71
C PRO A 11 -7.02 20.61 46.30
N ASN A 12 -6.38 21.25 45.34
CA ASN A 12 -6.32 20.88 43.94
C ASN A 12 -5.72 19.47 43.82
N LYS A 13 -6.53 18.50 43.32
CA LYS A 13 -6.01 17.16 43.02
C LYS A 13 -5.00 17.27 41.88
N ALA A 14 -3.75 16.93 42.16
CA ALA A 14 -2.69 16.80 41.19
C ALA A 14 -3.13 15.85 40.04
N PRO A 15 -2.75 16.14 38.76
CA PRO A 15 -3.08 15.28 37.66
C PRO A 15 -2.47 13.90 37.88
N LYS A 16 -3.29 12.85 37.66
CA LYS A 16 -2.83 11.45 37.73
C LYS A 16 -1.67 11.28 36.73
N THR A 17 -0.48 11.00 37.26
CA THR A 17 0.71 10.59 36.57
C THR A 17 0.32 9.50 35.54
N LEU A 18 0.64 9.71 34.27
CA LEU A 18 0.57 8.65 33.26
C LEU A 18 1.39 7.46 33.77
N ALA A 19 0.70 6.38 34.06
CA ALA A 19 1.34 5.13 34.48
C ALA A 19 2.34 4.74 33.38
N SER A 20 3.62 4.66 33.74
CA SER A 20 4.68 4.11 32.91
C SER A 20 4.27 2.68 32.54
N GLN A 21 3.89 2.47 31.27
CA GLN A 21 3.52 1.14 30.79
C GLN A 21 4.78 0.28 30.81
N ASP A 22 4.69 -0.88 31.49
CA ASP A 22 5.75 -1.88 31.57
C ASP A 22 6.34 -2.16 30.18
N PRO A 23 7.67 -2.06 29.96
CA PRO A 23 8.33 -2.31 28.69
C PRO A 23 7.94 -3.64 28.04
N ASN A 24 7.71 -4.67 28.85
CA ASN A 24 7.30 -6.00 28.38
C ASN A 24 5.88 -5.98 27.80
N THR A 25 4.97 -5.21 28.38
CA THR A 25 3.61 -5.01 27.85
C THR A 25 3.63 -4.27 26.51
N GLN A 26 4.49 -3.27 26.34
CA GLN A 26 4.64 -2.54 25.08
C GLN A 26 5.24 -3.42 24.00
N GLN A 27 6.24 -4.23 24.31
CA GLN A 27 6.86 -5.15 23.35
C GLN A 27 5.88 -6.23 22.89
N ASN A 28 5.07 -6.79 23.78
CA ASN A 28 4.04 -7.76 23.42
C ASN A 28 2.95 -7.15 22.54
N ARG A 29 2.54 -5.91 22.80
CA ARG A 29 1.57 -5.19 21.93
C ARG A 29 2.11 -4.97 20.53
N ARG A 30 3.38 -4.56 20.39
CA ARG A 30 4.03 -4.39 19.08
C ARG A 30 4.07 -5.69 18.30
N LYS A 31 4.52 -6.78 18.92
CA LYS A 31 4.58 -8.10 18.30
C LYS A 31 3.21 -8.60 17.84
N ASN A 32 2.17 -8.39 18.64
CA ASN A 32 0.80 -8.76 18.27
C ASN A 32 0.31 -7.94 17.07
N LEU A 33 0.61 -6.64 17.04
CA LEU A 33 0.23 -5.76 15.92
C LEU A 33 0.97 -6.13 14.63
N GLU A 34 2.26 -6.43 14.70
CA GLU A 34 3.05 -6.92 13.56
C GLU A 34 2.50 -8.24 13.01
N ASN A 35 2.14 -9.19 13.88
CA ASN A 35 1.51 -10.45 13.46
C ASN A 35 0.14 -10.20 12.80
N GLN A 36 -0.66 -9.28 13.33
CA GLN A 36 -1.94 -8.91 12.74
C GLN A 36 -1.74 -8.32 11.34
N THR A 37 -0.79 -7.40 11.16
CA THR A 37 -0.49 -6.79 9.87
C THR A 37 -0.03 -7.83 8.84
N GLN A 38 0.76 -8.82 9.27
CA GLN A 38 1.17 -9.91 8.37
C GLN A 38 -0.05 -10.69 7.86
N LEU A 39 -0.96 -11.06 8.75
CA LEU A 39 -2.18 -11.79 8.36
C LEU A 39 -3.10 -10.96 7.45
N GLU A 40 -3.28 -9.68 7.76
CA GLU A 40 -4.07 -8.76 6.94
C GLU A 40 -3.45 -8.57 5.55
N TYR A 41 -2.13 -8.38 5.48
CA TYR A 41 -1.39 -8.26 4.23
C TYR A 41 -1.53 -9.53 3.37
N ASP A 42 -1.26 -10.69 3.95
CA ASP A 42 -1.32 -11.97 3.24
C ASP A 42 -2.72 -12.23 2.67
N ARG A 43 -3.77 -11.90 3.42
CA ARG A 43 -5.16 -12.00 2.94
C ARG A 43 -5.42 -11.09 1.73
N ILE A 44 -4.98 -9.83 1.76
CA ILE A 44 -5.17 -8.90 0.64
C ILE A 44 -4.42 -9.38 -0.59
N ILE A 45 -3.18 -9.81 -0.44
CA ILE A 45 -2.39 -10.32 -1.56
C ILE A 45 -3.03 -11.57 -2.18
N GLU A 46 -3.55 -12.49 -1.37
CA GLU A 46 -4.23 -13.69 -1.87
C GLU A 46 -5.50 -13.34 -2.67
N GLN A 47 -6.28 -12.35 -2.23
CA GLN A 47 -7.43 -11.87 -2.99
C GLN A 47 -7.03 -11.23 -4.31
N CYS A 48 -5.97 -10.39 -4.32
CA CYS A 48 -5.41 -9.81 -5.53
C CYS A 48 -4.90 -10.89 -6.49
N ARG A 49 -4.22 -11.91 -5.96
CA ARG A 49 -3.71 -13.07 -6.70
C ARG A 49 -4.84 -13.87 -7.36
N THR A 50 -5.87 -14.19 -6.61
CA THR A 50 -7.04 -14.92 -7.12
C THR A 50 -7.64 -14.21 -8.32
N LEU A 51 -7.87 -12.89 -8.22
CA LEU A 51 -8.38 -12.09 -9.33
C LEU A 51 -7.40 -12.03 -10.51
N PHE A 52 -6.11 -11.89 -10.24
CA PHE A 52 -5.07 -11.85 -11.28
C PHE A 52 -5.03 -13.17 -12.07
N LEU A 53 -5.04 -14.32 -11.38
CA LEU A 53 -5.02 -15.63 -12.02
C LEU A 53 -6.31 -15.91 -12.80
N ALA A 54 -7.48 -15.50 -12.30
CA ALA A 54 -8.73 -15.61 -13.04
C ALA A 54 -8.66 -14.81 -14.35
N LYS A 55 -8.13 -13.59 -14.34
CA LYS A 55 -7.92 -12.79 -15.56
C LYS A 55 -6.86 -13.39 -16.49
N THR A 56 -5.81 -14.00 -15.94
CA THR A 56 -4.80 -14.71 -16.73
C THR A 56 -5.40 -15.91 -17.42
N HIS A 57 -6.33 -16.62 -16.79
CA HIS A 57 -7.08 -17.71 -17.40
C HIS A 57 -7.92 -17.21 -18.60
N ASP A 58 -8.58 -16.04 -18.45
CA ASP A 58 -9.51 -15.52 -19.47
C ASP A 58 -8.79 -14.88 -20.67
N TYR A 59 -7.68 -14.18 -20.43
CA TYR A 59 -7.04 -13.32 -21.44
C TYR A 59 -5.57 -13.67 -21.70
N GLY A 60 -5.03 -14.73 -21.06
CA GLY A 60 -3.60 -15.02 -21.09
C GLY A 60 -2.77 -13.88 -20.50
N THR A 61 -1.60 -13.68 -21.06
CA THR A 61 -0.67 -12.65 -20.64
C THR A 61 -0.69 -11.42 -21.53
N ALA A 62 -1.89 -10.96 -21.94
CA ALA A 62 -2.07 -9.81 -22.83
C ALA A 62 -1.34 -8.54 -22.35
N TRP A 63 -1.10 -8.40 -21.03
CA TRP A 63 -0.33 -7.32 -20.44
C TRP A 63 1.14 -7.27 -20.92
N ARG A 64 1.67 -8.37 -21.48
CA ARG A 64 3.02 -8.43 -22.07
C ARG A 64 3.21 -7.48 -23.26
N ILE A 65 2.13 -7.11 -23.95
CA ILE A 65 2.18 -6.10 -25.05
C ILE A 65 2.56 -4.71 -24.50
N MET A 66 2.26 -4.43 -23.24
CA MET A 66 2.51 -3.11 -22.66
C MET A 66 3.99 -2.90 -22.37
N ARG A 67 4.51 -1.75 -22.83
CA ARG A 67 5.78 -1.24 -22.32
C ARG A 67 5.63 -0.82 -20.87
N LEU A 68 6.72 -0.79 -20.14
CA LEU A 68 6.70 -0.40 -18.72
C LEU A 68 6.02 0.95 -18.47
N PRO A 69 6.28 2.03 -19.25
CA PRO A 69 5.54 3.30 -19.09
C PRO A 69 4.03 3.17 -19.30
N SER A 70 3.58 2.24 -20.14
CA SER A 70 2.14 2.00 -20.34
C SER A 70 1.50 1.34 -19.11
N ILE A 71 2.23 0.48 -18.40
CA ILE A 71 1.80 -0.10 -17.11
C ILE A 71 1.74 1.00 -16.05
N THR A 72 2.74 1.87 -15.99
CA THR A 72 2.74 3.07 -15.12
C THR A 72 1.50 3.92 -15.36
N ASP A 73 1.12 4.14 -16.63
CA ASP A 73 -0.08 4.91 -16.98
C ASP A 73 -1.38 4.20 -16.55
N GLN A 74 -1.44 2.86 -16.60
CA GLN A 74 -2.59 2.13 -16.04
C GLN A 74 -2.73 2.36 -14.54
N ILE A 75 -1.64 2.31 -13.78
CA ILE A 75 -1.65 2.62 -12.35
C ILE A 75 -2.08 4.08 -12.12
N TYR A 76 -1.57 5.00 -12.95
CA TYR A 76 -1.90 6.43 -12.85
C TYR A 76 -3.40 6.69 -13.03
N ILE A 77 -4.04 6.08 -14.04
CA ILE A 77 -5.49 6.24 -14.27
C ILE A 77 -6.29 5.78 -13.04
N LYS A 78 -5.90 4.66 -12.41
CA LYS A 78 -6.55 4.14 -11.21
C LYS A 78 -6.40 5.11 -10.02
N ALA A 79 -5.19 5.56 -9.76
CA ALA A 79 -4.91 6.51 -8.67
C ALA A 79 -5.61 7.87 -8.89
N GLN A 80 -5.68 8.36 -10.12
CA GLN A 80 -6.40 9.60 -10.46
C GLN A 80 -7.91 9.45 -10.27
N ARG A 81 -8.49 8.30 -10.63
CA ARG A 81 -9.92 8.03 -10.37
C ARG A 81 -10.22 8.05 -8.88
N ILE A 82 -9.40 7.38 -8.07
CA ILE A 82 -9.53 7.38 -6.61
C ILE A 82 -9.52 8.81 -6.08
N ARG A 83 -8.52 9.61 -6.46
CA ARG A 83 -8.39 11.00 -6.03
C ARG A 83 -9.59 11.85 -6.45
N SER A 84 -10.04 11.72 -7.70
CA SER A 84 -11.22 12.44 -8.20
C SER A 84 -12.49 12.13 -7.41
N ILE A 85 -12.68 10.87 -6.99
CA ILE A 85 -13.82 10.47 -6.14
C ILE A 85 -13.66 11.04 -4.74
N GLN A 86 -12.47 11.00 -4.15
CA GLN A 86 -12.18 11.58 -2.83
C GLN A 86 -12.45 13.09 -2.80
N GLU A 87 -12.06 13.83 -3.85
CA GLU A 87 -12.26 15.28 -3.95
C GLU A 87 -13.74 15.65 -4.19
N LYS A 88 -14.45 14.90 -5.00
CA LYS A 88 -15.86 15.17 -5.34
C LYS A 88 -16.85 14.63 -4.31
N GLY A 89 -16.46 13.65 -3.50
CA GLY A 89 -17.33 12.95 -2.57
C GLY A 89 -18.45 12.13 -3.24
N THR A 90 -18.43 12.00 -4.58
CA THR A 90 -19.45 11.30 -5.39
C THR A 90 -18.79 10.49 -6.49
N GLN A 91 -19.39 9.35 -6.84
CA GLN A 91 -19.01 8.56 -8.00
C GLN A 91 -20.27 8.27 -8.85
N LEU A 92 -20.13 8.29 -10.16
CA LEU A 92 -21.22 8.02 -11.12
C LEU A 92 -21.20 6.58 -11.64
N VAL A 93 -20.04 5.94 -11.61
CA VAL A 93 -19.85 4.55 -12.04
C VAL A 93 -19.87 3.65 -10.81
N ALA A 94 -20.59 2.55 -10.89
CA ALA A 94 -20.84 1.64 -9.77
C ALA A 94 -19.58 0.86 -9.31
N ASP A 95 -18.48 0.89 -10.09
CA ASP A 95 -17.24 0.20 -9.74
C ASP A 95 -16.66 0.70 -8.42
N ASP A 96 -16.46 -0.21 -7.50
CA ASP A 96 -15.94 0.11 -6.16
C ASP A 96 -14.52 0.70 -6.21
N VAL A 97 -14.29 1.70 -5.37
CA VAL A 97 -12.96 2.31 -5.17
C VAL A 97 -11.93 1.29 -4.68
N ASP A 98 -12.35 0.28 -3.94
CA ASP A 98 -11.46 -0.79 -3.47
C ASP A 98 -10.92 -1.62 -4.64
N GLY A 99 -11.73 -1.84 -5.66
CA GLY A 99 -11.30 -2.46 -6.92
C GLY A 99 -10.20 -1.69 -7.64
N GLU A 100 -10.15 -0.36 -7.51
CA GLU A 100 -9.04 0.43 -8.06
C GLU A 100 -7.73 0.20 -7.30
N PHE A 101 -7.77 0.05 -5.96
CA PHE A 101 -6.58 -0.31 -5.18
C PHE A 101 -6.10 -1.73 -5.49
N VAL A 102 -7.02 -2.70 -5.65
CA VAL A 102 -6.70 -4.06 -6.13
C VAL A 102 -6.03 -4.00 -7.51
N ALA A 103 -6.53 -3.16 -8.42
CA ALA A 103 -5.93 -2.99 -9.74
C ALA A 103 -4.52 -2.36 -9.64
N ILE A 104 -4.30 -1.37 -8.79
CA ILE A 104 -2.97 -0.78 -8.53
C ILE A 104 -2.01 -1.87 -8.06
N ILE A 105 -2.38 -2.70 -7.09
CA ILE A 105 -1.55 -3.81 -6.59
C ILE A 105 -1.17 -4.72 -7.75
N ASN A 106 -2.14 -5.21 -8.53
CA ASN A 106 -1.89 -6.16 -9.61
C ASN A 106 -1.04 -5.55 -10.74
N TYR A 107 -1.27 -4.28 -11.13
CA TYR A 107 -0.41 -3.62 -12.11
C TYR A 107 1.01 -3.36 -11.58
N CYS A 108 1.20 -3.10 -10.30
CA CYS A 108 2.54 -3.04 -9.70
C CYS A 108 3.25 -4.39 -9.78
N VAL A 109 2.57 -5.51 -9.47
CA VAL A 109 3.14 -6.85 -9.61
C VAL A 109 3.47 -7.15 -11.08
N ILE A 110 2.57 -6.82 -12.03
CA ILE A 110 2.82 -6.95 -13.48
C ILE A 110 4.07 -6.15 -13.88
N ALA A 111 4.24 -4.91 -13.39
CA ALA A 111 5.43 -4.11 -13.68
C ALA A 111 6.71 -4.77 -13.15
N LEU A 112 6.67 -5.31 -11.93
CA LEU A 112 7.80 -6.02 -11.33
C LEU A 112 8.16 -7.29 -12.12
N MET A 113 7.17 -8.10 -12.50
CA MET A 113 7.35 -9.27 -13.37
C MET A 113 7.94 -8.87 -14.73
N GLN A 114 7.42 -7.80 -15.34
CA GLN A 114 7.90 -7.31 -16.63
C GLN A 114 9.37 -6.85 -16.56
N LEU A 115 9.84 -6.31 -15.45
CA LEU A 115 11.23 -5.96 -15.23
C LEU A 115 12.18 -7.17 -15.15
N ARG A 116 11.66 -8.36 -14.79
CA ARG A 116 12.45 -9.60 -14.69
C ARG A 116 12.49 -10.40 -15.99
N LEU A 117 11.48 -10.22 -16.83
CA LEU A 117 11.36 -10.99 -18.06
C LEU A 117 12.39 -10.53 -19.10
N PRO A 118 13.03 -11.47 -19.82
CA PRO A 118 13.87 -11.14 -20.96
C PRO A 118 13.10 -10.37 -22.05
N ALA A 119 13.80 -9.51 -22.78
CA ALA A 119 13.16 -8.71 -23.85
C ALA A 119 12.52 -9.55 -24.94
N ASP A 120 13.05 -10.75 -25.21
CA ASP A 120 12.59 -11.73 -26.19
C ASP A 120 11.63 -12.78 -25.62
N ALA A 121 11.23 -12.65 -24.35
CA ALA A 121 10.24 -13.56 -23.75
C ALA A 121 8.92 -13.53 -24.55
N PRO A 122 8.26 -14.70 -24.77
CA PRO A 122 7.03 -14.77 -25.55
C PRO A 122 5.92 -13.89 -24.98
N LEU A 123 4.96 -13.51 -25.83
CA LEU A 123 3.77 -12.76 -25.38
C LEU A 123 2.87 -13.66 -24.52
N ASP A 124 2.70 -14.91 -24.91
CA ASP A 124 1.96 -15.88 -24.13
C ASP A 124 2.92 -16.68 -23.26
N LEU A 125 2.79 -16.50 -21.95
CA LEU A 125 3.53 -17.23 -20.93
C LEU A 125 2.69 -18.40 -20.40
N ASP A 126 3.36 -19.46 -19.99
CA ASP A 126 2.69 -20.57 -19.30
C ASP A 126 2.01 -20.05 -18.02
N PRO A 127 0.70 -20.38 -17.81
CA PRO A 127 -0.03 -19.91 -16.63
C PRO A 127 0.61 -20.29 -15.28
N ALA A 128 1.25 -21.48 -15.20
CA ALA A 128 1.94 -21.90 -13.98
C ALA A 128 3.19 -21.05 -13.73
N ALA A 129 3.97 -20.72 -14.78
CA ALA A 129 5.11 -19.82 -14.68
C ALA A 129 4.70 -18.39 -14.28
N VAL A 130 3.55 -17.93 -14.78
CA VAL A 130 2.98 -16.62 -14.40
C VAL A 130 2.57 -16.60 -12.94
N ALA A 131 1.92 -17.66 -12.44
CA ALA A 131 1.55 -17.78 -11.04
C ALA A 131 2.79 -17.79 -10.14
N GLU A 132 3.82 -18.54 -10.51
CA GLU A 132 5.09 -18.59 -9.77
C GLU A 132 5.78 -17.22 -9.75
N ALA A 133 5.84 -16.51 -10.87
CA ALA A 133 6.44 -15.18 -10.95
C ALA A 133 5.67 -14.16 -10.08
N TYR A 134 4.34 -14.22 -10.07
CA TYR A 134 3.50 -13.42 -9.17
C TYR A 134 3.84 -13.67 -7.70
N ASP A 135 3.93 -14.95 -7.32
CA ASP A 135 4.24 -15.37 -5.96
C ASP A 135 5.65 -14.96 -5.54
N GLN A 136 6.63 -15.05 -6.42
CA GLN A 136 8.01 -14.61 -6.17
C GLN A 136 8.07 -13.09 -5.90
N GLU A 137 7.44 -12.27 -6.74
CA GLU A 137 7.46 -10.81 -6.57
C GLU A 137 6.71 -10.36 -5.32
N THR A 138 5.60 -10.99 -4.99
CA THR A 138 4.83 -10.66 -3.77
C THR A 138 5.53 -11.15 -2.50
N ALA A 139 6.18 -12.32 -2.51
CA ALA A 139 6.99 -12.82 -1.40
C ALA A 139 8.20 -11.91 -1.13
N GLU A 140 8.91 -11.48 -2.18
CA GLU A 140 10.03 -10.55 -2.04
C GLU A 140 9.56 -9.20 -1.50
N ASN A 141 8.44 -8.67 -2.04
CA ASN A 141 7.87 -7.43 -1.54
C ASN A 141 7.46 -7.52 -0.06
N ARG A 142 6.84 -8.66 0.33
CA ARG A 142 6.50 -8.97 1.71
C ARG A 142 7.73 -8.92 2.63
N ARG A 143 8.80 -9.60 2.24
CA ARG A 143 10.06 -9.64 3.00
C ARG A 143 10.64 -8.24 3.23
N LEU A 144 10.68 -7.42 2.17
CA LEU A 144 11.19 -6.04 2.23
C LEU A 144 10.31 -5.14 3.08
N LEU A 145 8.98 -5.27 2.96
CA LEU A 145 8.02 -4.50 3.74
C LEU A 145 8.18 -4.75 5.24
N PHE A 146 8.20 -6.01 5.66
CA PHE A 146 8.24 -6.31 7.10
C PHE A 146 9.60 -5.98 7.73
N ALA A 147 10.68 -6.04 6.97
CA ALA A 147 11.98 -5.51 7.42
C ALA A 147 11.90 -4.00 7.70
N LYS A 148 11.25 -3.21 6.81
CA LYS A 148 11.02 -1.77 7.02
C LYS A 148 10.02 -1.50 8.16
N ASN A 149 8.95 -2.27 8.23
CA ASN A 149 7.86 -2.04 9.21
C ASN A 149 8.33 -2.22 10.66
N HIS A 150 9.31 -3.09 10.88
CA HIS A 150 9.96 -3.23 12.17
C HIS A 150 10.53 -1.89 12.69
N ASP A 151 11.12 -1.10 11.79
CA ASP A 151 11.75 0.17 12.16
C ASP A 151 10.72 1.31 12.31
N TYR A 152 9.70 1.34 11.47
CA TYR A 152 8.69 2.42 11.43
C TYR A 152 7.50 2.22 12.38
N GLY A 153 7.35 1.04 13.01
CA GLY A 153 6.37 0.80 14.07
C GLY A 153 4.91 0.99 13.65
N GLU A 154 4.53 0.61 12.42
CA GLU A 154 3.15 0.65 11.92
C GLU A 154 2.54 2.08 11.81
N ALA A 155 3.38 3.11 11.65
CA ALA A 155 2.93 4.52 11.57
C ALA A 155 1.89 4.76 10.47
N TRP A 156 1.90 3.96 9.38
CA TRP A 156 0.94 4.04 8.27
C TRP A 156 -0.52 3.84 8.72
N ARG A 157 -0.77 3.13 9.83
CA ARG A 157 -2.14 2.95 10.38
C ARG A 157 -2.79 4.26 10.80
N GLN A 158 -2.00 5.28 11.16
CA GLN A 158 -2.48 6.60 11.56
C GLN A 158 -2.60 7.57 10.38
N MET A 159 -2.08 7.22 9.20
CA MET A 159 -2.21 8.07 8.01
C MET A 159 -3.66 8.14 7.54
N ARG A 160 -4.05 9.26 6.95
CA ARG A 160 -5.33 9.40 6.23
C ARG A 160 -5.25 8.65 4.91
N ILE A 161 -6.36 8.08 4.46
CA ILE A 161 -6.43 7.36 3.17
C ILE A 161 -6.10 8.30 2.01
N GLU A 162 -6.58 9.54 2.06
CA GLU A 162 -6.29 10.58 1.07
C GLU A 162 -4.78 10.87 0.98
N SER A 163 -4.10 10.94 2.13
CA SER A 163 -2.64 11.13 2.17
C SER A 163 -1.89 9.95 1.56
N ILE A 164 -2.38 8.74 1.73
CA ILE A 164 -1.79 7.55 1.10
C ILE A 164 -2.00 7.61 -0.42
N THR A 165 -3.18 8.03 -0.90
CA THR A 165 -3.46 8.26 -2.32
C THR A 165 -2.49 9.28 -2.92
N ASP A 166 -2.23 10.40 -2.21
CA ASP A 166 -1.28 11.42 -2.64
C ASP A 166 0.15 10.88 -2.75
N ILE A 167 0.56 10.01 -1.83
CA ILE A 167 1.88 9.36 -1.89
C ILE A 167 1.96 8.44 -3.11
N ILE A 168 0.93 7.65 -3.41
CA ILE A 168 0.89 6.82 -4.62
C ILE A 168 1.05 7.70 -5.87
N LEU A 169 0.32 8.81 -5.97
CA LEU A 169 0.42 9.76 -7.08
C LEU A 169 1.81 10.40 -7.18
N MET A 170 2.42 10.78 -6.06
CA MET A 170 3.79 11.29 -6.02
C MET A 170 4.80 10.24 -6.52
N LYS A 171 4.65 8.98 -6.10
CA LYS A 171 5.51 7.88 -6.57
C LYS A 171 5.34 7.63 -8.07
N LEU A 172 4.12 7.72 -8.59
CA LEU A 172 3.84 7.64 -10.03
C LEU A 172 4.52 8.76 -10.80
N HIS A 173 4.44 10.00 -10.31
CA HIS A 173 5.11 11.12 -10.95
C HIS A 173 6.63 10.91 -11.02
N ARG A 174 7.24 10.45 -9.92
CA ARG A 174 8.68 10.10 -9.89
C ARG A 174 9.01 8.97 -10.85
N THR A 175 8.18 7.92 -10.92
CA THR A 175 8.37 6.80 -11.84
C THR A 175 8.40 7.28 -13.29
N LYS A 176 7.43 8.12 -13.70
CA LYS A 176 7.40 8.72 -15.04
C LYS A 176 8.68 9.52 -15.35
N GLN A 177 9.14 10.34 -14.42
CA GLN A 177 10.37 11.10 -14.58
C GLN A 177 11.61 10.19 -14.76
N ILE A 178 11.68 9.07 -14.02
CA ILE A 178 12.78 8.10 -14.14
C ILE A 178 12.69 7.39 -15.51
N GLU A 179 11.51 7.02 -15.96
CA GLU A 179 11.26 6.41 -17.27
C GLU A 179 11.65 7.35 -18.43
N ASP A 180 11.26 8.62 -18.35
CA ASP A 180 11.62 9.66 -19.33
C ASP A 180 13.13 9.89 -19.44
N LEU A 181 13.85 9.70 -18.32
CA LEU A 181 15.31 9.76 -18.26
C LEU A 181 16.01 8.44 -18.65
N ALA A 182 15.26 7.45 -19.15
CA ALA A 182 15.75 6.11 -19.46
C ALA A 182 16.49 5.46 -18.26
N GLY A 183 15.98 5.65 -17.06
CA GLY A 183 16.54 5.10 -15.83
C GLY A 183 17.77 5.82 -15.28
N ARG A 184 18.23 6.88 -15.92
CA ARG A 184 19.39 7.65 -15.46
C ARG A 184 19.00 8.54 -14.28
N THR A 185 19.42 8.16 -13.09
CA THR A 185 19.19 8.92 -11.85
C THR A 185 20.50 9.09 -11.08
N GLN A 186 20.61 10.16 -10.29
CA GLN A 186 21.80 10.39 -9.47
C GLN A 186 21.72 9.71 -8.11
N VAL A 187 20.53 9.65 -7.50
CA VAL A 187 20.31 9.16 -6.12
C VAL A 187 19.03 8.33 -5.97
N SER A 188 18.28 8.10 -7.03
CA SER A 188 17.00 7.36 -6.95
C SER A 188 17.24 5.85 -6.95
N GLU A 189 16.42 5.14 -6.17
CA GLU A 189 16.38 3.66 -6.11
C GLU A 189 15.81 3.01 -7.39
N GLY A 190 15.46 3.79 -8.41
CA GLY A 190 14.90 3.32 -9.66
C GLY A 190 13.38 3.09 -9.63
N VAL A 191 12.85 2.54 -10.74
CA VAL A 191 11.39 2.32 -10.90
C VAL A 191 10.88 1.18 -10.01
N GLU A 192 11.69 0.14 -9.80
CA GLU A 192 11.31 -1.04 -9.02
C GLU A 192 10.87 -0.67 -7.60
N ALA A 193 11.68 0.11 -6.89
CA ALA A 193 11.37 0.52 -5.52
C ALA A 193 10.06 1.34 -5.46
N ASN A 194 9.79 2.17 -6.47
CA ASN A 194 8.55 2.93 -6.53
C ASN A 194 7.32 2.02 -6.76
N TYR A 195 7.41 0.99 -7.60
CA TYR A 195 6.32 0.01 -7.75
C TYR A 195 6.06 -0.77 -6.46
N ARG A 196 7.11 -1.21 -5.76
CA ARG A 196 6.99 -1.88 -4.45
C ARG A 196 6.33 -0.99 -3.40
N ASP A 197 6.71 0.28 -3.35
CA ASP A 197 6.12 1.24 -2.43
C ASP A 197 4.63 1.49 -2.76
N MET A 198 4.27 1.70 -4.04
CA MET A 198 2.87 1.89 -4.46
C MET A 198 2.00 0.68 -4.14
N LEU A 199 2.52 -0.55 -4.38
CA LEU A 199 1.86 -1.80 -3.98
C LEU A 199 1.56 -1.79 -2.47
N ASN A 200 2.57 -1.51 -1.64
CA ASN A 200 2.42 -1.51 -0.19
C ASN A 200 1.42 -0.46 0.29
N TYR A 201 1.44 0.76 -0.25
CA TYR A 201 0.47 1.80 0.09
C TYR A 201 -0.95 1.42 -0.31
N ALA A 202 -1.16 0.77 -1.46
CA ALA A 202 -2.46 0.27 -1.86
C ALA A 202 -2.97 -0.84 -0.92
N VAL A 203 -2.10 -1.78 -0.51
CA VAL A 203 -2.44 -2.80 0.49
C VAL A 203 -2.81 -2.14 1.83
N PHE A 204 -2.07 -1.14 2.28
CA PHE A 204 -2.38 -0.43 3.53
C PHE A 204 -3.75 0.24 3.52
N VAL A 205 -4.17 0.81 2.38
CA VAL A 205 -5.52 1.35 2.26
C VAL A 205 -6.56 0.25 2.40
N LEU A 206 -6.40 -0.87 1.71
CA LEU A 206 -7.35 -1.99 1.78
C LEU A 206 -7.45 -2.57 3.20
N ILE A 207 -6.32 -2.70 3.91
CA ILE A 207 -6.31 -3.09 5.33
C ILE A 207 -7.10 -2.09 6.18
N LYS A 208 -6.84 -0.78 6.01
CA LYS A 208 -7.53 0.29 6.77
C LYS A 208 -9.03 0.33 6.51
N LYS A 209 -9.47 -0.04 5.31
CA LYS A 209 -10.90 -0.14 4.94
C LYS A 209 -11.54 -1.44 5.39
N GLY A 210 -10.77 -2.41 5.90
CA GLY A 210 -11.29 -3.73 6.27
C GLY A 210 -11.75 -4.54 5.06
N PHE A 211 -11.11 -4.34 3.91
CA PHE A 211 -11.48 -5.00 2.65
C PHE A 211 -11.53 -6.52 2.78
N SER A 212 -12.66 -7.09 2.33
CA SER A 212 -12.86 -8.52 2.13
C SER A 212 -13.66 -8.67 0.83
N ALA A 213 -13.05 -9.28 -0.20
CA ALA A 213 -13.73 -9.62 -1.45
C ALA A 213 -14.66 -10.81 -1.27
#